data_876bc61d3106b9a02f4684b635390e69
#
_entry.id   876bc61d3106b9a02f4684b635390e69
#
_cell.length_a   1.000
_cell.length_b   1.000
_cell.length_c   1.000
_cell.angle_alpha   90.00
_cell.angle_beta   90.00
_cell.angle_gamma   90.00
#
_symmetry.space_group_name_H-M   'P 1'
#
loop_
_entity.id
_entity.type
_entity.pdbx_description
1 polymer ?
#
loop_
_entity_poly.entity_id
_entity_poly.type
_entity_poly.pdbx_seq_one_letter_code
_entity_poly.pdbx_strand_id
1 'polypeptide(L)'
;MKGIILAAGKGSRLYPMTRPVCKPLLPVYDKPMIYYPLAALLQAGIRDILIIIPPGEEGPFYRLLGSGGRFGVNITYEVQEVARDIADALLIGSQFIGDDSVCLVLGDNIFYSPNFQDYLDRAVQQKSGACVFGYYVDDPRAFGVVEFDGQGRAISIEEKPRYPKSNYIIPGLYFYDNSVMEIARGLKPSARGELEITDVNIEYMKRGQLHVEKLDRDFVWLDAGTAENLLESAQVVRRVQDESGRYIACLEEIAYARGYISRQTLLRHAEELNKTLYGRYLECL
;
A
#
# COMPACT_ATOMS: atom_id res chain seq x y z
N MET A 1 -8.65 -2.37 -13.50
CA MET A 1 -8.47 -2.21 -12.02
C MET A 1 -7.87 -0.84 -11.74
N LYS A 2 -8.40 -0.13 -10.77
CA LYS A 2 -7.91 1.17 -10.28
C LYS A 2 -7.06 0.98 -9.03
N GLY A 3 -6.11 1.88 -8.77
CA GLY A 3 -5.29 1.88 -7.55
C GLY A 3 -5.65 3.04 -6.64
N ILE A 4 -5.75 2.80 -5.33
CA ILE A 4 -5.90 3.85 -4.33
C ILE A 4 -4.76 3.73 -3.32
N ILE A 5 -4.07 4.85 -3.07
CA ILE A 5 -3.13 4.97 -1.95
C ILE A 5 -3.77 5.85 -0.89
N LEU A 6 -4.06 5.31 0.29
CA LEU A 6 -4.53 6.11 1.41
C LEU A 6 -3.33 6.70 2.16
N ALA A 7 -3.07 7.97 1.93
CA ALA A 7 -1.94 8.73 2.45
C ALA A 7 -2.37 9.88 3.40
N ALA A 8 -3.63 9.84 3.91
CA ALA A 8 -4.23 10.94 4.67
C ALA A 8 -4.00 10.89 6.18
N GLY A 9 -3.23 9.93 6.68
CA GLY A 9 -2.93 9.80 8.10
C GLY A 9 -2.12 10.99 8.65
N LYS A 10 -2.57 11.59 9.76
CA LYS A 10 -1.88 12.73 10.40
C LYS A 10 -0.47 12.43 10.92
N GLY A 11 -0.10 11.17 11.08
CA GLY A 11 1.22 10.77 11.58
C GLY A 11 1.53 11.27 13.00
N SER A 12 0.53 11.46 13.85
CA SER A 12 0.70 12.04 15.18
C SER A 12 1.65 11.26 16.10
N ARG A 13 1.74 9.92 15.90
CA ARG A 13 2.71 9.06 16.59
C ARG A 13 4.18 9.36 16.23
N LEU A 14 4.39 10.09 15.13
CA LEU A 14 5.71 10.52 14.64
C LEU A 14 6.03 11.99 14.97
N TYR A 15 5.19 12.69 15.75
CA TYR A 15 5.52 14.05 16.18
C TYR A 15 6.83 14.08 16.97
N PRO A 16 7.69 15.11 16.74
CA PRO A 16 7.47 16.32 15.93
C PRO A 16 7.83 16.19 14.44
N MET A 17 8.33 15.05 13.95
CA MET A 17 8.78 14.86 12.55
C MET A 17 7.70 15.18 11.52
N THR A 18 6.44 14.84 11.82
CA THR A 18 5.31 15.05 10.92
C THR A 18 4.56 16.38 11.13
N ARG A 19 5.14 17.34 11.86
CA ARG A 19 4.60 18.70 11.91
C ARG A 19 4.87 19.51 10.65
N PRO A 20 6.09 19.48 10.07
CA PRO A 20 6.42 20.23 8.86
C PRO A 20 6.16 19.46 7.56
N VAL A 21 5.93 18.13 7.62
CA VAL A 21 5.83 17.28 6.44
C VAL A 21 4.88 16.11 6.70
N CYS A 22 4.03 15.80 5.72
CA CYS A 22 3.11 14.68 5.80
C CYS A 22 3.86 13.34 5.93
N LYS A 23 3.34 12.41 6.75
CA LYS A 23 3.97 11.11 7.04
C LYS A 23 4.44 10.35 5.79
N PRO A 24 3.64 10.18 4.71
CA PRO A 24 4.08 9.45 3.51
C PRO A 24 5.22 10.13 2.73
N LEU A 25 5.54 11.36 3.05
CA LEU A 25 6.66 12.09 2.46
C LEU A 25 7.95 12.01 3.29
N LEU A 26 7.90 11.44 4.50
CA LEU A 26 9.11 11.15 5.27
C LEU A 26 10.01 10.17 4.53
N PRO A 27 11.34 10.34 4.62
CA PRO A 27 12.26 9.41 4.00
C PRO A 27 12.27 8.06 4.74
N VAL A 28 12.26 6.97 3.98
CA VAL A 28 12.61 5.64 4.45
C VAL A 28 13.87 5.24 3.69
N TYR A 29 15.00 5.35 4.34
CA TYR A 29 16.35 5.22 3.81
C TYR A 29 16.65 6.25 2.71
N ASP A 30 16.50 5.91 1.44
CA ASP A 30 16.96 6.68 0.28
C ASP A 30 15.83 7.33 -0.55
N LYS A 31 14.56 7.12 -0.18
CA LYS A 31 13.41 7.65 -0.91
C LYS A 31 12.21 7.95 0.00
N PRO A 32 11.24 8.78 -0.43
CA PRO A 32 10.03 9.03 0.33
C PRO A 32 9.20 7.76 0.52
N MET A 33 8.57 7.63 1.69
CA MET A 33 7.74 6.47 2.07
C MET A 33 6.67 6.13 1.04
N ILE A 34 6.03 7.12 0.41
CA ILE A 34 4.99 6.93 -0.62
C ILE A 34 5.47 6.13 -1.85
N TYR A 35 6.78 6.04 -2.09
CA TYR A 35 7.34 5.27 -3.20
C TYR A 35 7.07 3.77 -3.05
N TYR A 36 7.02 3.26 -1.81
CA TYR A 36 6.83 1.83 -1.56
C TYR A 36 5.42 1.34 -1.93
N PRO A 37 4.32 1.95 -1.43
CA PRO A 37 2.99 1.57 -1.88
C PRO A 37 2.75 1.88 -3.37
N LEU A 38 3.32 2.96 -3.91
CA LEU A 38 3.24 3.24 -5.33
C LEU A 38 3.93 2.16 -6.16
N ALA A 39 5.09 1.67 -5.72
CA ALA A 39 5.79 0.56 -6.37
C ALA A 39 4.95 -0.72 -6.40
N ALA A 40 4.24 -1.04 -5.31
CA ALA A 40 3.33 -2.19 -5.28
C ALA A 40 2.22 -2.09 -6.33
N LEU A 41 1.62 -0.90 -6.51
CA LEU A 41 0.61 -0.68 -7.55
C LEU A 41 1.20 -0.80 -8.97
N LEU A 42 2.38 -0.22 -9.22
CA LEU A 42 3.04 -0.34 -10.52
C LEU A 42 3.40 -1.80 -10.84
N GLN A 43 3.92 -2.54 -9.86
CA GLN A 43 4.21 -3.97 -9.97
C GLN A 43 2.94 -4.80 -10.20
N ALA A 44 1.81 -4.43 -9.62
CA ALA A 44 0.52 -5.05 -9.89
C ALA A 44 -0.06 -4.71 -11.28
N GLY A 45 0.61 -3.90 -12.08
CA GLY A 45 0.13 -3.54 -13.41
C GLY A 45 -0.88 -2.37 -13.42
N ILE A 46 -1.06 -1.70 -12.30
CA ILE A 46 -2.06 -0.65 -12.11
C ILE A 46 -1.47 0.71 -12.50
N ARG A 47 -2.13 1.39 -13.44
CA ARG A 47 -1.64 2.66 -14.00
C ARG A 47 -2.52 3.86 -13.69
N ASP A 48 -3.80 3.66 -13.39
CA ASP A 48 -4.71 4.71 -12.94
C ASP A 48 -4.74 4.70 -11.41
N ILE A 49 -4.21 5.73 -10.79
CA ILE A 49 -3.93 5.77 -9.36
C ILE A 49 -4.51 7.04 -8.74
N LEU A 50 -5.27 6.86 -7.67
CA LEU A 50 -5.74 7.95 -6.80
C LEU A 50 -4.92 7.96 -5.52
N ILE A 51 -4.36 9.10 -5.15
CA ILE A 51 -3.71 9.31 -3.85
C ILE A 51 -4.64 10.16 -2.99
N ILE A 52 -5.09 9.60 -1.88
CA ILE A 52 -5.93 10.31 -0.92
C ILE A 52 -5.02 10.91 0.15
N ILE A 53 -5.05 12.22 0.27
CA ILE A 53 -4.13 13.02 1.08
C ILE A 53 -4.87 13.85 2.13
N PRO A 54 -4.19 14.33 3.19
CA PRO A 54 -4.81 15.25 4.13
C PRO A 54 -4.94 16.66 3.53
N PRO A 55 -5.83 17.51 4.07
CA PRO A 55 -6.02 18.87 3.61
C PRO A 55 -4.71 19.69 3.64
N GLY A 56 -4.45 20.45 2.57
CA GLY A 56 -3.30 21.37 2.46
C GLY A 56 -1.97 20.71 2.06
N GLU A 57 -1.96 19.40 1.80
CA GLU A 57 -0.75 18.67 1.41
C GLU A 57 -0.61 18.41 -0.10
N GLU A 58 -1.52 18.92 -0.93
CA GLU A 58 -1.53 18.72 -2.38
C GLU A 58 -0.22 19.16 -3.03
N GLY A 59 0.27 20.33 -2.64
CA GLY A 59 1.49 20.90 -3.20
C GLY A 59 2.73 20.02 -3.05
N PRO A 60 3.07 19.53 -1.86
CA PRO A 60 4.19 18.61 -1.66
C PRO A 60 4.08 17.30 -2.46
N PHE A 61 2.92 16.65 -2.47
CA PHE A 61 2.70 15.43 -3.25
C PHE A 61 2.82 15.67 -4.75
N TYR A 62 2.22 16.76 -5.25
CA TYR A 62 2.29 17.10 -6.66
C TYR A 62 3.71 17.47 -7.11
N ARG A 63 4.49 18.16 -6.27
CA ARG A 63 5.92 18.42 -6.56
C ARG A 63 6.75 17.14 -6.67
N LEU A 64 6.42 16.12 -5.88
CA LEU A 64 7.13 14.84 -5.87
C LEU A 64 6.75 13.94 -7.03
N LEU A 65 5.45 13.75 -7.27
CA LEU A 65 4.92 12.72 -8.17
C LEU A 65 4.25 13.29 -9.42
N GLY A 66 3.86 14.58 -9.41
CA GLY A 66 3.11 15.24 -10.48
C GLY A 66 1.81 14.51 -10.80
N SER A 67 1.49 14.40 -12.07
CA SER A 67 0.37 13.60 -12.58
C SER A 67 0.77 12.14 -12.90
N GLY A 68 1.96 11.70 -12.48
CA GLY A 68 2.44 10.34 -12.74
C GLY A 68 3.11 10.12 -14.10
N GLY A 69 3.09 11.11 -14.98
CA GLY A 69 3.65 11.00 -16.35
C GLY A 69 5.13 10.62 -16.37
N ARG A 70 5.90 11.00 -15.35
CA ARG A 70 7.29 10.59 -15.16
C ARG A 70 7.44 9.06 -15.14
N PHE A 71 6.48 8.35 -14.56
CA PHE A 71 6.46 6.90 -14.41
C PHE A 71 5.56 6.20 -15.45
N GLY A 72 5.00 6.93 -16.40
CA GLY A 72 4.09 6.39 -17.40
C GLY A 72 2.74 5.94 -16.85
N VAL A 73 2.29 6.52 -15.75
CA VAL A 73 1.02 6.28 -15.07
C VAL A 73 0.20 7.57 -14.95
N ASN A 74 -1.07 7.46 -14.55
CA ASN A 74 -1.96 8.58 -14.28
C ASN A 74 -2.19 8.67 -12.78
N ILE A 75 -1.77 9.76 -12.15
CA ILE A 75 -2.00 10.02 -10.73
C ILE A 75 -2.96 11.19 -10.59
N THR A 76 -4.02 10.98 -9.82
CA THR A 76 -4.96 12.00 -9.36
C THR A 76 -4.94 12.08 -7.83
N TYR A 77 -5.46 13.18 -7.30
CA TYR A 77 -5.43 13.44 -5.85
C TYR A 77 -6.82 13.79 -5.38
N GLU A 78 -7.20 13.25 -4.22
CA GLU A 78 -8.41 13.64 -3.48
C GLU A 78 -8.06 13.89 -2.02
N VAL A 79 -8.85 14.73 -1.36
CA VAL A 79 -8.61 15.12 0.03
C VAL A 79 -9.55 14.35 0.95
N GLN A 80 -8.99 13.75 2.01
CA GLN A 80 -9.78 13.24 3.12
C GLN A 80 -9.88 14.33 4.21
N GLU A 81 -10.98 15.07 4.22
CA GLU A 81 -11.21 16.18 5.16
C GLU A 81 -11.29 15.71 6.62
N VAL A 82 -11.90 14.55 6.84
CA VAL A 82 -12.05 13.94 8.16
C VAL A 82 -11.52 12.52 8.12
N ALA A 83 -10.58 12.21 9.00
CA ALA A 83 -10.04 10.85 9.12
C ALA A 83 -11.13 9.90 9.68
N ARG A 84 -11.77 9.13 8.79
CA ARG A 84 -12.80 8.13 9.10
C ARG A 84 -12.32 6.70 8.91
N ASP A 85 -10.98 6.51 8.92
CA ASP A 85 -10.29 5.25 8.71
C ASP A 85 -10.27 4.76 7.25
N ILE A 86 -9.83 3.50 7.05
CA ILE A 86 -9.37 2.98 5.76
C ILE A 86 -10.52 2.79 4.77
N ALA A 87 -11.68 2.28 5.20
CA ALA A 87 -12.80 2.03 4.29
C ALA A 87 -13.42 3.32 3.72
N ASP A 88 -13.23 4.47 4.37
CA ASP A 88 -13.64 5.78 3.86
C ASP A 88 -12.91 6.14 2.53
N ALA A 89 -11.71 5.60 2.32
CA ALA A 89 -10.98 5.78 1.08
C ALA A 89 -11.74 5.25 -0.16
N LEU A 90 -12.51 4.18 0.01
CA LEU A 90 -13.36 3.63 -1.05
C LEU A 90 -14.51 4.58 -1.39
N LEU A 91 -15.10 5.23 -0.37
CA LEU A 91 -16.20 6.19 -0.55
C LEU A 91 -15.70 7.48 -1.21
N ILE A 92 -14.56 8.01 -0.77
CA ILE A 92 -13.90 9.18 -1.37
C ILE A 92 -13.55 8.87 -2.83
N GLY A 93 -12.96 7.70 -3.09
CA GLY A 93 -12.56 7.25 -4.41
C GLY A 93 -13.71 6.76 -5.29
N SER A 94 -14.98 6.84 -4.87
CA SER A 94 -16.10 6.18 -5.56
C SER A 94 -16.25 6.61 -7.02
N GLN A 95 -16.10 7.90 -7.32
CA GLN A 95 -16.17 8.41 -8.69
C GLN A 95 -14.98 7.95 -9.53
N PHE A 96 -13.79 7.91 -8.94
CA PHE A 96 -12.57 7.41 -9.59
C PHE A 96 -12.63 5.91 -9.87
N ILE A 97 -13.14 5.11 -8.93
CA ILE A 97 -13.30 3.65 -9.09
C ILE A 97 -14.30 3.36 -10.21
N GLY A 98 -15.46 4.06 -10.24
CA GLY A 98 -16.54 3.78 -11.19
C GLY A 98 -16.98 2.33 -11.10
N ASP A 99 -16.99 1.63 -12.25
CA ASP A 99 -17.38 0.21 -12.36
C ASP A 99 -16.17 -0.75 -12.31
N ASP A 100 -14.96 -0.24 -12.06
CA ASP A 100 -13.74 -1.03 -12.01
C ASP A 100 -13.56 -1.76 -10.66
N SER A 101 -12.75 -2.82 -10.68
CA SER A 101 -12.13 -3.36 -9.47
C SER A 101 -11.07 -2.40 -8.91
N VAL A 102 -10.76 -2.51 -7.64
CA VAL A 102 -9.81 -1.61 -6.95
C VAL A 102 -8.78 -2.36 -6.13
N CYS A 103 -7.54 -1.87 -6.20
CA CYS A 103 -6.48 -2.19 -5.25
C CYS A 103 -6.30 -1.01 -4.31
N LEU A 104 -6.49 -1.22 -3.01
CA LEU A 104 -6.26 -0.23 -1.96
C LEU A 104 -4.99 -0.58 -1.20
N VAL A 105 -4.07 0.38 -1.07
CA VAL A 105 -2.84 0.23 -0.31
C VAL A 105 -2.65 1.39 0.66
N LEU A 106 -2.12 1.09 1.85
CA LEU A 106 -1.84 2.11 2.86
C LEU A 106 -0.51 2.80 2.56
N GLY A 107 -0.49 4.12 2.71
CA GLY A 107 0.63 5.00 2.35
C GLY A 107 1.89 4.85 3.21
N ASP A 108 1.84 4.04 4.27
CA ASP A 108 2.92 3.79 5.22
C ASP A 108 3.34 2.32 5.29
N ASN A 109 2.80 1.48 4.41
CA ASN A 109 3.14 0.07 4.34
C ASN A 109 4.21 -0.21 3.28
N ILE A 110 5.20 -0.99 3.66
CA ILE A 110 6.31 -1.42 2.81
C ILE A 110 6.20 -2.93 2.62
N PHE A 111 6.16 -3.36 1.38
CA PHE A 111 6.11 -4.77 1.00
C PHE A 111 7.35 -5.11 0.16
N TYR A 112 8.04 -6.17 0.52
CA TYR A 112 9.17 -6.67 -0.24
C TYR A 112 9.32 -8.19 -0.12
N SER A 113 9.49 -8.83 -1.25
CA SER A 113 9.97 -10.20 -1.38
C SER A 113 10.52 -10.38 -2.80
N PRO A 114 11.52 -11.23 -3.04
CA PRO A 114 11.91 -11.63 -4.38
C PRO A 114 10.73 -12.17 -5.22
N ASN A 115 9.76 -12.80 -4.58
CA ASN A 115 8.57 -13.40 -5.19
C ASN A 115 7.32 -12.52 -5.08
N PHE A 116 7.46 -11.24 -4.71
CA PHE A 116 6.29 -10.35 -4.50
C PHE A 116 5.44 -10.24 -5.77
N GLN A 117 6.06 -10.27 -6.94
CA GLN A 117 5.36 -10.22 -8.22
C GLN A 117 4.34 -11.36 -8.37
N ASP A 118 4.68 -12.59 -7.96
CA ASP A 118 3.80 -13.75 -8.08
C ASP A 118 2.54 -13.60 -7.20
N TYR A 119 2.69 -13.02 -6.00
CA TYR A 119 1.56 -12.69 -5.11
C TYR A 119 0.64 -11.66 -5.74
N LEU A 120 1.21 -10.59 -6.31
CA LEU A 120 0.43 -9.54 -6.98
C LEU A 120 -0.30 -10.08 -8.22
N ASP A 121 0.35 -10.89 -9.02
CA ASP A 121 -0.24 -11.47 -10.24
C ASP A 121 -1.43 -12.39 -9.89
N ARG A 122 -1.34 -13.20 -8.83
CA ARG A 122 -2.46 -14.02 -8.35
C ARG A 122 -3.62 -13.15 -7.84
N ALA A 123 -3.32 -12.11 -7.07
CA ALA A 123 -4.34 -11.20 -6.56
C ALA A 123 -5.08 -10.43 -7.68
N VAL A 124 -4.35 -9.97 -8.69
CA VAL A 124 -4.92 -9.27 -9.86
C VAL A 124 -5.75 -10.21 -10.76
N GLN A 125 -5.38 -11.49 -10.85
CA GLN A 125 -6.12 -12.49 -11.64
C GLN A 125 -7.44 -12.87 -11.02
N GLN A 126 -7.67 -12.64 -9.74
CA GLN A 126 -8.96 -12.88 -9.09
C GLN A 126 -9.99 -11.86 -9.57
N LYS A 127 -10.96 -12.32 -10.37
CA LYS A 127 -11.94 -11.44 -11.03
C LYS A 127 -13.17 -11.12 -10.20
N SER A 128 -13.42 -11.84 -9.11
CA SER A 128 -14.57 -11.64 -8.23
C SER A 128 -14.22 -11.86 -6.78
N GLY A 129 -14.88 -11.13 -5.89
CA GLY A 129 -14.61 -11.16 -4.47
C GLY A 129 -13.42 -10.30 -4.05
N ALA A 130 -12.85 -10.63 -2.90
CA ALA A 130 -11.70 -9.95 -2.31
C ALA A 130 -10.50 -10.87 -2.19
N CYS A 131 -9.31 -10.32 -2.46
CA CYS A 131 -8.03 -10.95 -2.14
C CYS A 131 -7.26 -10.04 -1.18
N VAL A 132 -6.90 -10.58 -0.03
CA VAL A 132 -6.07 -9.92 0.98
C VAL A 132 -4.94 -10.85 1.39
N PHE A 133 -3.96 -10.34 2.11
CA PHE A 133 -2.81 -11.13 2.53
C PHE A 133 -2.88 -11.44 4.03
N GLY A 134 -2.36 -12.60 4.42
CA GLY A 134 -2.15 -13.00 5.79
C GLY A 134 -0.67 -12.97 6.13
N TYR A 135 -0.24 -12.12 7.04
CA TYR A 135 1.16 -12.00 7.48
C TYR A 135 1.31 -12.40 8.94
N TYR A 136 2.30 -13.23 9.24
CA TYR A 136 2.55 -13.69 10.60
C TYR A 136 3.35 -12.65 11.39
N VAL A 137 2.87 -12.29 12.59
CA VAL A 137 3.55 -11.41 13.54
C VAL A 137 3.53 -11.99 14.94
N ASP A 138 4.49 -11.63 15.78
CA ASP A 138 4.55 -12.11 17.17
C ASP A 138 3.46 -11.47 18.04
N ASP A 139 3.14 -10.20 17.83
CA ASP A 139 2.06 -9.49 18.52
C ASP A 139 1.05 -8.91 17.54
N PRO A 140 -0.10 -9.58 17.32
CA PRO A 140 -1.08 -9.14 16.33
C PRO A 140 -2.10 -8.11 16.85
N ARG A 141 -2.04 -7.72 18.12
CA ARG A 141 -3.10 -6.92 18.80
C ARG A 141 -3.35 -5.54 18.24
N ALA A 142 -2.44 -5.01 17.43
CA ALA A 142 -2.58 -3.68 16.81
C ALA A 142 -3.28 -3.68 15.45
N PHE A 143 -3.66 -4.85 14.92
CA PHE A 143 -4.06 -5.07 13.53
C PHE A 143 -5.37 -5.85 13.42
N GLY A 144 -5.92 -5.92 12.22
CA GLY A 144 -6.96 -6.88 11.89
C GLY A 144 -6.39 -8.30 11.87
N VAL A 145 -6.90 -9.18 12.74
CA VAL A 145 -6.41 -10.55 12.92
C VAL A 145 -7.33 -11.54 12.21
N VAL A 146 -6.74 -12.43 11.42
CA VAL A 146 -7.47 -13.48 10.69
C VAL A 146 -7.17 -14.85 11.28
N GLU A 147 -8.23 -15.63 11.54
CA GLU A 147 -8.16 -17.02 11.98
C GLU A 147 -8.45 -17.96 10.80
N PHE A 148 -7.74 -19.09 10.74
CA PHE A 148 -7.87 -20.08 9.67
C PHE A 148 -8.34 -21.42 10.23
N ASP A 149 -9.14 -22.13 9.41
CA ASP A 149 -9.45 -23.54 9.67
C ASP A 149 -8.27 -24.48 9.29
N GLY A 150 -8.45 -25.78 9.55
CA GLY A 150 -7.46 -26.80 9.19
C GLY A 150 -7.21 -26.97 7.68
N GLN A 151 -8.02 -26.31 6.83
CA GLN A 151 -7.88 -26.30 5.37
C GLN A 151 -7.30 -24.98 4.85
N GLY A 152 -6.93 -24.06 5.75
CA GLY A 152 -6.36 -22.76 5.42
C GLY A 152 -7.38 -21.70 4.99
N ARG A 153 -8.68 -21.91 5.18
CA ARG A 153 -9.72 -20.92 4.87
C ARG A 153 -9.91 -19.98 6.06
N ALA A 154 -10.10 -18.69 5.79
CA ALA A 154 -10.43 -17.70 6.82
C ALA A 154 -11.81 -18.00 7.42
N ILE A 155 -11.89 -18.12 8.75
CA ILE A 155 -13.12 -18.44 9.49
C ILE A 155 -13.54 -17.33 10.45
N SER A 156 -12.62 -16.46 10.86
CA SER A 156 -12.94 -15.25 11.60
C SER A 156 -11.93 -14.14 11.31
N ILE A 157 -12.39 -12.89 11.38
CA ILE A 157 -11.55 -11.70 11.33
C ILE A 157 -12.00 -10.77 12.44
N GLU A 158 -11.05 -10.22 13.20
CA GLU A 158 -11.33 -9.32 14.31
C GLU A 158 -10.36 -8.13 14.31
N GLU A 159 -10.89 -6.91 14.39
CA GLU A 159 -10.09 -5.69 14.42
C GLU A 159 -9.52 -5.46 15.81
N LYS A 160 -8.19 -5.37 15.91
CA LYS A 160 -7.43 -5.07 17.14
C LYS A 160 -7.92 -5.84 18.37
N PRO A 161 -7.98 -7.17 18.31
CA PRO A 161 -8.55 -7.97 19.40
C PRO A 161 -7.70 -7.89 20.67
N ARG A 162 -8.35 -7.80 21.82
CA ARG A 162 -7.65 -7.91 23.11
C ARG A 162 -7.04 -9.32 23.32
N TYR A 163 -7.71 -10.34 22.79
CA TYR A 163 -7.31 -11.75 22.89
C TYR A 163 -7.31 -12.34 21.48
N PRO A 164 -6.22 -12.20 20.72
CA PRO A 164 -6.16 -12.65 19.34
C PRO A 164 -6.24 -14.17 19.23
N LYS A 165 -7.00 -14.67 18.26
CA LYS A 165 -7.17 -16.11 18.00
C LYS A 165 -6.08 -16.69 17.11
N SER A 166 -5.29 -15.86 16.47
CA SER A 166 -4.15 -16.23 15.65
C SER A 166 -3.08 -15.14 15.65
N ASN A 167 -1.91 -15.47 15.10
CA ASN A 167 -0.83 -14.50 14.87
C ASN A 167 -0.79 -13.97 13.43
N TYR A 168 -1.79 -14.33 12.61
CA TYR A 168 -1.89 -13.80 11.26
C TYR A 168 -2.69 -12.50 11.25
N ILE A 169 -2.09 -11.46 10.70
CA ILE A 169 -2.73 -10.15 10.48
C ILE A 169 -3.02 -9.93 9.01
N ILE A 170 -3.90 -8.98 8.71
CA ILE A 170 -4.16 -8.51 7.36
C ILE A 170 -3.42 -7.17 7.18
N PRO A 171 -2.27 -7.15 6.47
CA PRO A 171 -1.54 -5.92 6.18
C PRO A 171 -2.29 -5.03 5.18
N GLY A 172 -1.84 -3.78 5.06
CA GLY A 172 -2.52 -2.72 4.31
C GLY A 172 -2.40 -2.81 2.78
N LEU A 173 -2.73 -3.96 2.20
CA LEU A 173 -2.83 -4.16 0.74
C LEU A 173 -4.03 -5.07 0.43
N TYR A 174 -5.00 -4.52 -0.28
CA TYR A 174 -6.31 -5.13 -0.49
C TYR A 174 -6.70 -5.07 -1.96
N PHE A 175 -7.22 -6.17 -2.51
CA PHE A 175 -7.77 -6.25 -3.86
C PHE A 175 -9.24 -6.60 -3.77
N TYR A 176 -10.10 -5.77 -4.37
CA TYR A 176 -11.54 -5.93 -4.32
C TYR A 176 -12.16 -5.85 -5.72
N ASP A 177 -13.17 -6.66 -5.98
CA ASP A 177 -14.06 -6.42 -7.10
C ASP A 177 -14.97 -5.20 -6.85
N ASN A 178 -15.77 -4.80 -7.82
CA ASN A 178 -16.60 -3.60 -7.70
C ASN A 178 -17.71 -3.71 -6.65
N SER A 179 -18.08 -4.93 -6.20
CA SER A 179 -19.07 -5.09 -5.14
C SER A 179 -18.64 -4.47 -3.81
N VAL A 180 -17.35 -4.16 -3.65
CA VAL A 180 -16.83 -3.40 -2.51
C VAL A 180 -17.52 -2.05 -2.33
N MET A 181 -17.98 -1.43 -3.42
CA MET A 181 -18.66 -0.13 -3.36
C MET A 181 -20.02 -0.21 -2.69
N GLU A 182 -20.75 -1.31 -2.91
CA GLU A 182 -22.01 -1.59 -2.22
C GLU A 182 -21.75 -1.85 -0.72
N ILE A 183 -20.74 -2.69 -0.44
CA ILE A 183 -20.35 -3.02 0.93
C ILE A 183 -19.93 -1.75 1.69
N ALA A 184 -19.04 -0.94 1.13
CA ALA A 184 -18.54 0.27 1.77
C ALA A 184 -19.66 1.28 2.09
N ARG A 185 -20.65 1.46 1.18
CA ARG A 185 -21.83 2.31 1.42
C ARG A 185 -22.73 1.79 2.53
N GLY A 186 -22.74 0.48 2.77
CA GLY A 186 -23.55 -0.17 3.81
C GLY A 186 -22.89 -0.20 5.19
N LEU A 187 -21.61 0.17 5.32
CA LEU A 187 -20.89 0.15 6.58
C LEU A 187 -21.46 1.15 7.60
N LYS A 188 -21.40 0.76 8.85
CA LYS A 188 -21.67 1.63 9.99
C LYS A 188 -20.39 1.87 10.76
N PRO A 189 -20.19 3.09 11.30
CA PRO A 189 -19.05 3.36 12.16
C PRO A 189 -18.99 2.37 13.34
N SER A 190 -17.78 1.88 13.60
CA SER A 190 -17.50 1.02 14.77
C SER A 190 -17.69 1.77 16.08
N ALA A 191 -17.53 1.09 17.21
CA ALA A 191 -17.52 1.72 18.54
C ALA A 191 -16.44 2.82 18.69
N ARG A 192 -15.42 2.81 17.81
CA ARG A 192 -14.37 3.84 17.71
C ARG A 192 -14.76 5.03 16.82
N GLY A 193 -15.92 4.97 16.15
CA GLY A 193 -16.37 5.97 15.18
C GLY A 193 -15.68 5.84 13.81
N GLU A 194 -15.01 4.73 13.55
CA GLU A 194 -14.22 4.46 12.35
C GLU A 194 -14.98 3.53 11.38
N LEU A 195 -14.80 3.74 10.07
CA LEU A 195 -15.25 2.82 9.02
C LEU A 195 -14.15 1.80 8.77
N GLU A 196 -14.25 0.66 9.46
CA GLU A 196 -13.20 -0.33 9.50
C GLU A 196 -13.09 -1.10 8.18
N ILE A 197 -11.89 -1.21 7.64
CA ILE A 197 -11.65 -2.09 6.48
C ILE A 197 -11.86 -3.57 6.85
N THR A 198 -11.69 -3.90 8.10
CA THR A 198 -11.97 -5.22 8.65
C THR A 198 -13.42 -5.62 8.44
N ASP A 199 -14.37 -4.69 8.56
CA ASP A 199 -15.80 -4.97 8.33
C ASP A 199 -16.09 -5.26 6.85
N VAL A 200 -15.37 -4.60 5.92
CA VAL A 200 -15.41 -4.95 4.48
C VAL A 200 -14.97 -6.39 4.27
N ASN A 201 -13.84 -6.78 4.84
CA ASN A 201 -13.31 -8.14 4.72
C ASN A 201 -14.24 -9.18 5.37
N ILE A 202 -14.85 -8.88 6.50
CA ILE A 202 -15.86 -9.73 7.16
C ILE A 202 -17.06 -9.94 6.24
N GLU A 203 -17.53 -8.91 5.55
CA GLU A 203 -18.66 -9.02 4.65
C GLU A 203 -18.34 -9.92 3.45
N TYR A 204 -17.16 -9.79 2.84
CA TYR A 204 -16.70 -10.72 1.81
C TYR A 204 -16.54 -12.16 2.35
N MET A 205 -16.05 -12.32 3.57
CA MET A 205 -15.93 -13.63 4.22
C MET A 205 -17.31 -14.29 4.39
N LYS A 206 -18.32 -13.55 4.88
CA LYS A 206 -19.71 -14.04 5.03
C LYS A 206 -20.33 -14.47 3.69
N ARG A 207 -20.00 -13.76 2.61
CA ARG A 207 -20.43 -14.09 1.25
C ARG A 207 -19.67 -15.29 0.66
N GLY A 208 -18.65 -15.82 1.34
CA GLY A 208 -17.76 -16.86 0.82
C GLY A 208 -16.87 -16.40 -0.33
N GLN A 209 -16.60 -15.10 -0.41
CA GLN A 209 -15.89 -14.42 -1.49
C GLN A 209 -14.57 -13.78 -1.04
N LEU A 210 -14.10 -14.07 0.19
CA LEU A 210 -12.80 -13.63 0.66
C LEU A 210 -11.74 -14.71 0.43
N HIS A 211 -10.70 -14.35 -0.31
CA HIS A 211 -9.46 -15.12 -0.39
C HIS A 211 -8.40 -14.45 0.47
N VAL A 212 -7.77 -15.21 1.38
CA VAL A 212 -6.63 -14.75 2.17
C VAL A 212 -5.41 -15.55 1.78
N GLU A 213 -4.46 -14.90 1.12
CA GLU A 213 -3.21 -15.52 0.71
C GLU A 213 -2.15 -15.32 1.79
N LYS A 214 -1.59 -16.42 2.32
CA LYS A 214 -0.54 -16.35 3.34
C LYS A 214 0.79 -15.99 2.69
N LEU A 215 1.39 -14.91 3.19
CA LEU A 215 2.74 -14.51 2.80
C LEU A 215 3.77 -15.45 3.46
N ASP A 216 4.82 -15.77 2.73
CA ASP A 216 5.92 -16.61 3.20
C ASP A 216 6.69 -15.96 4.36
N ARG A 217 7.45 -16.77 5.11
CA ARG A 217 8.25 -16.27 6.25
C ARG A 217 9.34 -15.28 5.85
N ASP A 218 9.83 -15.39 4.63
CA ASP A 218 10.88 -14.52 4.09
C ASP A 218 10.32 -13.22 3.49
N PHE A 219 8.99 -13.08 3.50
CA PHE A 219 8.34 -11.85 3.07
C PHE A 219 8.56 -10.74 4.09
N VAL A 220 8.96 -9.57 3.63
CA VAL A 220 9.15 -8.39 4.47
C VAL A 220 7.92 -7.50 4.34
N TRP A 221 7.21 -7.33 5.45
CA TRP A 221 6.20 -6.30 5.62
C TRP A 221 6.58 -5.41 6.79
N LEU A 222 6.52 -4.10 6.58
CA LEU A 222 6.87 -3.09 7.58
C LEU A 222 5.76 -2.03 7.62
N ASP A 223 5.33 -1.69 8.83
CA ASP A 223 4.46 -0.55 9.13
C ASP A 223 5.31 0.57 9.76
N ALA A 224 5.61 1.60 9.00
CA ALA A 224 6.40 2.74 9.45
C ALA A 224 5.57 3.72 10.32
N GLY A 225 4.78 3.18 11.26
CA GLY A 225 3.81 3.91 12.09
C GLY A 225 4.38 4.64 13.31
N THR A 226 5.56 4.24 13.79
CA THR A 226 6.25 4.84 14.94
C THR A 226 7.68 5.22 14.57
N ALA A 227 8.38 5.98 15.42
CA ALA A 227 9.76 6.38 15.17
C ALA A 227 10.69 5.15 15.11
N GLU A 228 10.46 4.19 15.98
CA GLU A 228 11.18 2.92 16.04
C GLU A 228 10.98 2.12 14.73
N ASN A 229 9.73 1.95 14.34
CA ASN A 229 9.39 1.22 13.10
C ASN A 229 9.91 1.93 11.84
N LEU A 230 9.91 3.27 11.83
CA LEU A 230 10.46 4.06 10.73
C LEU A 230 11.97 3.83 10.60
N LEU A 231 12.69 3.84 11.73
CA LEU A 231 14.13 3.58 11.76
C LEU A 231 14.42 2.13 11.33
N GLU A 232 13.69 1.17 11.89
CA GLU A 232 13.81 -0.25 11.51
C GLU A 232 13.56 -0.46 10.02
N SER A 233 12.49 0.14 9.48
CA SER A 233 12.16 0.10 8.06
C SER A 233 13.32 0.60 7.20
N ALA A 234 13.94 1.73 7.57
CA ALA A 234 15.08 2.27 6.85
C ALA A 234 16.30 1.34 6.90
N GLN A 235 16.56 0.70 8.05
CA GLN A 235 17.65 -0.26 8.21
C GLN A 235 17.44 -1.54 7.41
N VAL A 236 16.20 -2.07 7.39
CA VAL A 236 15.84 -3.26 6.62
C VAL A 236 15.97 -2.98 5.13
N VAL A 237 15.42 -1.86 4.65
CA VAL A 237 15.53 -1.47 3.23
C VAL A 237 16.99 -1.35 2.81
N ARG A 238 17.82 -0.66 3.60
CA ARG A 238 19.25 -0.53 3.34
C ARG A 238 19.91 -1.90 3.24
N ARG A 239 19.72 -2.76 4.25
CA ARG A 239 20.34 -4.09 4.30
C ARG A 239 19.97 -4.91 3.07
N VAL A 240 18.70 -4.96 2.71
CA VAL A 240 18.23 -5.73 1.54
C VAL A 240 18.82 -5.17 0.25
N GLN A 241 18.92 -3.85 0.10
CA GLN A 241 19.53 -3.24 -1.08
C GLN A 241 21.05 -3.52 -1.15
N ASP A 242 21.76 -3.45 -0.01
CA ASP A 242 23.19 -3.74 0.08
C ASP A 242 23.48 -5.23 -0.25
N GLU A 243 22.64 -6.17 0.22
CA GLU A 243 22.79 -7.60 0.01
C GLU A 243 22.38 -8.04 -1.41
N SER A 244 21.32 -7.47 -1.97
CA SER A 244 20.80 -7.86 -3.29
C SER A 244 21.44 -7.11 -4.47
N GLY A 245 22.03 -5.95 -4.21
CA GLY A 245 22.47 -5.02 -5.24
C GLY A 245 21.32 -4.36 -6.02
N ARG A 246 20.06 -4.54 -5.59
CA ARG A 246 18.87 -3.99 -6.22
C ARG A 246 18.17 -2.98 -5.32
N TYR A 247 17.63 -1.94 -5.92
CA TYR A 247 16.84 -0.96 -5.19
C TYR A 247 15.41 -1.47 -4.94
N ILE A 248 14.95 -1.40 -3.69
CA ILE A 248 13.54 -1.65 -3.36
C ILE A 248 12.72 -0.43 -3.80
N ALA A 249 11.54 -0.67 -4.39
CA ALA A 249 10.62 0.39 -4.81
C ALA A 249 11.26 1.47 -5.70
N CYS A 250 12.17 1.08 -6.61
CA CYS A 250 12.66 1.95 -7.65
C CYS A 250 11.58 2.11 -8.73
N LEU A 251 10.85 3.22 -8.69
CA LEU A 251 9.68 3.43 -9.56
C LEU A 251 10.08 3.47 -11.03
N GLU A 252 11.24 4.06 -11.36
CA GLU A 252 11.75 4.15 -12.72
C GLU A 252 12.13 2.76 -13.27
N GLU A 253 12.78 1.92 -12.46
CA GLU A 253 13.10 0.54 -12.84
C GLU A 253 11.82 -0.27 -13.11
N ILE A 254 10.85 -0.20 -12.18
CA ILE A 254 9.57 -0.90 -12.33
C ILE A 254 8.84 -0.41 -13.58
N ALA A 255 8.75 0.90 -13.78
CA ALA A 255 8.09 1.49 -14.94
C ALA A 255 8.77 1.08 -16.25
N TYR A 256 10.10 1.01 -16.29
CA TYR A 256 10.85 0.54 -17.44
C TYR A 256 10.65 -0.95 -17.70
N ALA A 257 10.77 -1.79 -16.68
CA ALA A 257 10.57 -3.23 -16.77
C ALA A 257 9.13 -3.59 -17.21
N ARG A 258 8.14 -2.79 -16.80
CA ARG A 258 6.74 -2.92 -17.22
C ARG A 258 6.44 -2.31 -18.59
N GLY A 259 7.40 -1.65 -19.23
CA GLY A 259 7.21 -0.98 -20.52
C GLY A 259 6.34 0.28 -20.44
N TYR A 260 6.19 0.89 -19.26
CA TYR A 260 5.45 2.14 -19.08
C TYR A 260 6.25 3.35 -19.55
N ILE A 261 7.57 3.27 -19.43
CA ILE A 261 8.50 4.28 -19.95
C ILE A 261 9.54 3.63 -20.89
N SER A 262 10.07 4.43 -21.81
CA SER A 262 11.13 4.00 -22.70
C SER A 262 12.51 4.04 -22.00
N ARG A 263 13.49 3.32 -22.56
CA ARG A 263 14.89 3.44 -22.10
C ARG A 263 15.41 4.88 -22.19
N GLN A 264 15.04 5.62 -23.22
CA GLN A 264 15.41 7.04 -23.35
C GLN A 264 14.87 7.88 -22.18
N THR A 265 13.63 7.61 -21.75
CA THR A 265 13.05 8.28 -20.59
C THR A 265 13.77 7.89 -19.30
N LEU A 266 14.09 6.59 -19.11
CA LEU A 266 14.85 6.11 -17.96
C LEU A 266 16.22 6.81 -17.86
N LEU A 267 16.98 6.88 -18.95
CA LEU A 267 18.30 7.53 -18.98
C LEU A 267 18.22 9.03 -18.71
N ARG A 268 17.17 9.72 -19.17
CA ARG A 268 16.94 11.13 -18.82
C ARG A 268 16.72 11.30 -17.31
N HIS A 269 15.96 10.40 -16.67
CA HIS A 269 15.78 10.43 -15.21
C HIS A 269 17.09 10.13 -14.46
N ALA A 270 17.90 9.22 -14.99
CA ALA A 270 19.23 8.95 -14.44
C ALA A 270 20.13 10.19 -14.49
N GLU A 271 20.14 10.92 -15.61
CA GLU A 271 20.92 12.15 -15.78
C GLU A 271 20.45 13.27 -14.82
N GLU A 272 19.15 13.44 -14.61
CA GLU A 272 18.59 14.39 -13.63
C GLU A 272 19.11 14.10 -12.21
N LEU A 273 19.39 12.83 -11.89
CA LEU A 273 19.81 12.33 -10.58
C LEU A 273 21.29 11.91 -10.52
N ASN A 274 22.11 12.29 -11.52
CA ASN A 274 23.49 11.78 -11.71
C ASN A 274 24.44 12.03 -10.54
N LYS A 275 24.13 12.95 -9.63
CA LYS A 275 24.89 13.22 -8.41
C LYS A 275 24.57 12.25 -7.25
N THR A 276 23.60 11.38 -7.43
CA THR A 276 23.13 10.44 -6.40
C THR A 276 23.50 9.00 -6.76
N LEU A 277 23.56 8.13 -5.73
CA LEU A 277 23.69 6.69 -5.96
C LEU A 277 22.50 6.12 -6.71
N TYR A 278 21.31 6.65 -6.44
CA TYR A 278 20.07 6.28 -7.12
C TYR A 278 20.14 6.54 -8.63
N GLY A 279 20.61 7.73 -9.06
CA GLY A 279 20.79 8.05 -10.48
C GLY A 279 21.81 7.15 -11.17
N ARG A 280 22.94 6.86 -10.52
CA ARG A 280 23.94 5.92 -11.05
C ARG A 280 23.41 4.50 -11.20
N TYR A 281 22.53 4.06 -10.28
CA TYR A 281 21.84 2.78 -10.41
C TYR A 281 20.96 2.74 -11.66
N LEU A 282 20.19 3.81 -11.92
CA LEU A 282 19.34 3.90 -13.12
C LEU A 282 20.14 3.85 -14.44
N GLU A 283 21.37 4.40 -14.45
CA GLU A 283 22.26 4.35 -15.63
C GLU A 283 22.68 2.91 -15.97
N CYS A 284 22.72 2.03 -14.96
CA CYS A 284 23.16 0.63 -15.12
C CYS A 284 22.04 -0.31 -15.56
N LEU A 285 20.78 0.14 -15.58
CA LEU A 285 19.62 -0.63 -16.05
C LEU A 285 19.50 -0.58 -17.58
#